data_7bd0bd8dd65e656efc4b68a10e048c4a
#
_entry.id   7bd0bd8dd65e656efc4b68a10e048c4a
#
_cell.length_a   1.000
_cell.length_b   1.000
_cell.length_c   1.000
_cell.angle_alpha   90.00
_cell.angle_beta   90.00
_cell.angle_gamma   90.00
#
_symmetry.space_group_name_H-M   'P 1'
#
loop_
_entity.id
_entity.type
_entity.pdbx_description
1 polymer ?
#
loop_
_entity_poly.entity_id
_entity_poly.type
_entity_poly.pdbx_seq_one_letter_code
_entity_poly.pdbx_strand_id
1 'polypeptide(L)'
;MFSQIKKITKMAKKEVINKVITSLFIQRLALVIPVFWSKTITEVTDANYKVGYYLIIITLLLSLFYYLWSYLNQKTWYTLYNKIYIEYTNATISETKNINKINLGEYTNILNNDIDIICNFLCNLVTRILQIIEFFIIYAYFISFNFPIFISTVIVSILMLIIYIKAGSLVQKLNIKRKSTLDNKTIMLHKLYSSLANKKNNINSIMNLFNKDNKSYLKYNHKYNVIIQGIIYLVLGIIEVSRYAIIFYAIYLVSIGNIEIGTILLIYSYYDKILTNFEVLGTITADYQSFNVSLNRLNKVTMREVIAK
;
A
#
# COMPACT_ATOMS: atom_id res chain seq x y z
N MET A 1 5.88 13.27 10.44
CA MET A 1 4.65 12.86 9.75
C MET A 1 3.51 13.88 9.89
N PHE A 2 3.02 14.21 11.08
CA PHE A 2 1.91 15.16 11.27
C PHE A 2 2.13 16.53 10.63
N SER A 3 3.33 17.09 10.71
CA SER A 3 3.69 18.35 10.06
C SER A 3 3.56 18.30 8.54
N GLN A 4 3.95 17.19 7.92
CA GLN A 4 3.82 16.99 6.47
C GLN A 4 2.35 16.83 6.06
N ILE A 5 1.55 16.09 6.82
CA ILE A 5 0.10 15.96 6.58
C ILE A 5 -0.57 17.33 6.67
N LYS A 6 -0.25 18.12 7.70
CA LYS A 6 -0.77 19.50 7.85
C LYS A 6 -0.37 20.41 6.69
N LYS A 7 0.87 20.27 6.20
CA LYS A 7 1.36 21.01 5.02
C LYS A 7 0.53 20.65 3.79
N ILE A 8 0.34 19.37 3.49
CA ILE A 8 -0.40 18.89 2.32
C ILE A 8 -1.88 19.29 2.39
N THR A 9 -2.53 19.13 3.57
CA THR A 9 -3.92 19.54 3.73
C THR A 9 -4.09 21.04 3.51
N LYS A 10 -3.10 21.87 3.81
CA LYS A 10 -3.13 23.30 3.52
C LYS A 10 -2.94 23.59 2.02
N MET A 11 -2.04 22.87 1.35
CA MET A 11 -1.65 23.11 -0.06
C MET A 11 -2.66 22.51 -1.06
N ALA A 12 -3.22 21.33 -0.75
CA ALA A 12 -4.11 20.56 -1.62
C ALA A 12 -5.45 20.21 -0.96
N LYS A 13 -6.05 21.17 -0.22
CA LYS A 13 -7.25 20.91 0.60
C LYS A 13 -8.41 20.31 -0.20
N LYS A 14 -8.70 20.84 -1.39
CA LYS A 14 -9.80 20.36 -2.25
C LYS A 14 -9.54 18.94 -2.72
N GLU A 15 -8.34 18.62 -3.16
CA GLU A 15 -7.93 17.31 -3.67
C GLU A 15 -7.94 16.27 -2.56
N VAL A 16 -7.49 16.64 -1.36
CA VAL A 16 -7.55 15.76 -0.18
C VAL A 16 -9.01 15.46 0.19
N ILE A 17 -9.89 16.46 0.25
CA ILE A 17 -11.31 16.27 0.55
C ILE A 17 -11.95 15.35 -0.50
N ASN A 18 -11.71 15.59 -1.78
CA ASN A 18 -12.25 14.75 -2.85
C ASN A 18 -11.75 13.30 -2.72
N LYS A 19 -10.46 13.10 -2.39
CA LYS A 19 -9.90 11.77 -2.15
C LYS A 19 -10.55 11.07 -0.95
N VAL A 20 -10.78 11.80 0.15
CA VAL A 20 -11.48 11.27 1.33
C VAL A 20 -12.90 10.82 0.98
N ILE A 21 -13.67 11.69 0.31
CA ILE A 21 -15.05 11.38 -0.09
C ILE A 21 -15.10 10.15 -0.99
N THR A 22 -14.30 10.13 -2.07
CA THR A 22 -14.33 9.01 -3.01
C THR A 22 -13.87 7.70 -2.36
N SER A 23 -12.88 7.74 -1.47
CA SER A 23 -12.41 6.55 -0.74
C SER A 23 -13.45 6.04 0.26
N LEU A 24 -14.16 6.93 0.98
CA LEU A 24 -15.25 6.55 1.88
C LEU A 24 -16.37 5.83 1.15
N PHE A 25 -16.80 6.36 0.00
CA PHE A 25 -17.88 5.74 -0.79
C PHE A 25 -17.52 4.33 -1.25
N ILE A 26 -16.31 4.13 -1.77
CA ILE A 26 -15.85 2.80 -2.20
C ILE A 26 -15.89 1.81 -1.04
N GLN A 27 -15.37 2.18 0.11
CA GLN A 27 -15.33 1.28 1.25
C GLN A 27 -16.72 0.94 1.78
N ARG A 28 -17.64 1.91 1.78
CA ARG A 28 -19.03 1.63 2.16
C ARG A 28 -19.72 0.68 1.17
N LEU A 29 -19.58 0.92 -0.12
CA LEU A 29 -20.10 -0.01 -1.14
C LEU A 29 -19.50 -1.40 -1.01
N ALA A 30 -18.19 -1.48 -0.75
CA ALA A 30 -17.50 -2.74 -0.58
C ALA A 30 -17.98 -3.55 0.65
N LEU A 31 -18.51 -2.90 1.70
CA LEU A 31 -19.14 -3.57 2.85
C LEU A 31 -20.59 -3.96 2.55
N VAL A 32 -21.31 -3.16 1.79
CA VAL A 32 -22.75 -3.35 1.55
C VAL A 32 -23.03 -4.42 0.50
N ILE A 33 -22.23 -4.49 -0.57
CA ILE A 33 -22.41 -5.46 -1.66
C ILE A 33 -22.49 -6.93 -1.16
N PRO A 34 -21.59 -7.42 -0.30
CA PRO A 34 -21.68 -8.78 0.24
C PRO A 34 -22.96 -9.08 1.02
N VAL A 35 -23.54 -8.09 1.70
CA VAL A 35 -24.80 -8.24 2.42
C VAL A 35 -25.95 -8.52 1.45
N PHE A 36 -26.03 -7.77 0.35
CA PHE A 36 -27.05 -8.00 -0.69
C PHE A 36 -26.84 -9.34 -1.39
N TRP A 37 -25.60 -9.72 -1.69
CA TRP A 37 -25.30 -11.05 -2.24
C TRP A 37 -25.72 -12.17 -1.30
N SER A 38 -25.43 -12.07 -0.01
CA SER A 38 -25.83 -13.03 1.01
C SER A 38 -27.35 -13.20 1.02
N LYS A 39 -28.10 -12.10 1.12
CA LYS A 39 -29.56 -12.12 1.09
C LYS A 39 -30.12 -12.70 -0.21
N THR A 40 -29.51 -12.38 -1.34
CA THR A 40 -29.92 -12.93 -2.63
C THR A 40 -29.86 -14.46 -2.63
N ILE A 41 -28.75 -15.02 -2.14
CA ILE A 41 -28.58 -16.48 -2.08
C ILE A 41 -29.61 -17.12 -1.16
N THR A 42 -29.83 -16.55 0.03
CA THR A 42 -30.85 -17.06 0.98
C THR A 42 -32.24 -17.07 0.34
N GLU A 43 -32.69 -15.95 -0.23
CA GLU A 43 -34.02 -15.85 -0.85
C GLU A 43 -34.22 -16.82 -2.02
N VAL A 44 -33.18 -17.03 -2.83
CA VAL A 44 -33.22 -17.99 -3.95
C VAL A 44 -33.27 -19.43 -3.43
N THR A 45 -32.51 -19.76 -2.38
CA THR A 45 -32.54 -21.10 -1.79
C THR A 45 -33.87 -21.41 -1.07
N ASP A 46 -34.52 -20.40 -0.51
CA ASP A 46 -35.84 -20.50 0.10
C ASP A 46 -36.99 -20.48 -0.93
N ALA A 47 -36.66 -20.60 -2.23
CA ALA A 47 -37.59 -20.56 -3.37
C ALA A 47 -38.36 -19.26 -3.53
N ASN A 48 -37.93 -18.17 -2.89
CA ASN A 48 -38.52 -16.83 -3.03
C ASN A 48 -37.90 -16.08 -4.22
N TYR A 49 -38.08 -16.63 -5.42
CA TYR A 49 -37.44 -16.16 -6.64
C TYR A 49 -37.75 -14.69 -6.97
N LYS A 50 -38.96 -14.23 -6.67
CA LYS A 50 -39.35 -12.83 -6.98
C LYS A 50 -38.50 -11.84 -6.22
N VAL A 51 -38.28 -12.04 -4.94
CA VAL A 51 -37.43 -11.19 -4.10
C VAL A 51 -35.97 -11.36 -4.50
N GLY A 52 -35.54 -12.60 -4.78
CA GLY A 52 -34.21 -12.91 -5.29
C GLY A 52 -33.84 -12.13 -6.54
N TYR A 53 -34.72 -12.06 -7.55
CA TYR A 53 -34.51 -11.27 -8.78
C TYR A 53 -34.33 -9.77 -8.49
N TYR A 54 -35.15 -9.17 -7.62
CA TYR A 54 -34.97 -7.75 -7.25
C TYR A 54 -33.63 -7.51 -6.57
N LEU A 55 -33.22 -8.41 -5.66
CA LEU A 55 -31.93 -8.30 -4.97
C LEU A 55 -30.74 -8.46 -5.95
N ILE A 56 -30.83 -9.34 -6.95
CA ILE A 56 -29.81 -9.47 -8.00
C ILE A 56 -29.67 -8.14 -8.75
N ILE A 57 -30.75 -7.54 -9.18
CA ILE A 57 -30.71 -6.26 -9.89
C ILE A 57 -30.07 -5.17 -9.05
N ILE A 58 -30.47 -5.07 -7.76
CA ILE A 58 -29.87 -4.10 -6.83
C ILE A 58 -28.36 -4.36 -6.68
N THR A 59 -27.94 -5.60 -6.51
CA THR A 59 -26.54 -5.98 -6.36
C THR A 59 -25.73 -5.65 -7.61
N LEU A 60 -26.27 -5.89 -8.80
CA LEU A 60 -25.64 -5.52 -10.06
C LEU A 60 -25.46 -4.00 -10.16
N LEU A 61 -26.51 -3.23 -9.85
CA LEU A 61 -26.43 -1.76 -9.84
C LEU A 61 -25.38 -1.25 -8.83
N LEU A 62 -25.35 -1.79 -7.62
CA LEU A 62 -24.36 -1.43 -6.61
C LEU A 62 -22.94 -1.78 -7.08
N SER A 63 -22.74 -2.91 -7.77
CA SER A 63 -21.45 -3.32 -8.32
C SER A 63 -21.01 -2.38 -9.43
N LEU A 64 -21.90 -1.98 -10.35
CA LEU A 64 -21.60 -0.97 -11.37
C LEU A 64 -21.22 0.37 -10.74
N PHE A 65 -21.96 0.79 -9.71
CA PHE A 65 -21.64 1.99 -8.94
C PHE A 65 -20.27 1.92 -8.26
N TYR A 66 -19.92 0.75 -7.71
CA TYR A 66 -18.60 0.52 -7.11
C TYR A 66 -17.48 0.71 -8.13
N TYR A 67 -17.58 0.16 -9.34
CA TYR A 67 -16.55 0.32 -10.38
C TYR A 67 -16.44 1.76 -10.88
N LEU A 68 -17.58 2.44 -11.10
CA LEU A 68 -17.60 3.85 -11.47
C LEU A 68 -16.91 4.70 -10.40
N TRP A 69 -17.23 4.45 -9.13
CA TRP A 69 -16.63 5.19 -8.02
C TRP A 69 -15.15 4.88 -7.83
N SER A 70 -14.73 3.64 -8.11
CA SER A 70 -13.33 3.23 -8.12
C SER A 70 -12.52 4.00 -9.17
N TYR A 71 -13.09 4.20 -10.35
CA TYR A 71 -12.49 5.06 -11.39
C TYR A 71 -12.33 6.51 -10.90
N LEU A 72 -13.37 7.09 -10.30
CA LEU A 72 -13.31 8.45 -9.74
C LEU A 72 -12.28 8.55 -8.62
N ASN A 73 -12.17 7.56 -7.76
CA ASN A 73 -11.17 7.51 -6.71
C ASN A 73 -9.73 7.44 -7.27
N GLN A 74 -9.53 6.69 -8.34
CA GLN A 74 -8.23 6.64 -9.02
C GLN A 74 -7.88 7.99 -9.66
N LYS A 75 -8.86 8.64 -10.29
CA LYS A 75 -8.70 10.00 -10.85
C LYS A 75 -8.33 11.02 -9.77
N THR A 76 -9.00 11.00 -8.62
CA THR A 76 -8.69 11.90 -7.49
C THR A 76 -7.31 11.61 -6.89
N TRP A 77 -6.88 10.33 -6.89
CA TRP A 77 -5.53 9.96 -6.48
C TRP A 77 -4.46 10.60 -7.37
N TYR A 78 -4.60 10.49 -8.69
CA TYR A 78 -3.66 11.09 -9.64
C TYR A 78 -3.63 12.63 -9.55
N THR A 79 -4.78 13.28 -9.38
CA THR A 79 -4.81 14.74 -9.23
C THR A 79 -4.12 15.21 -7.96
N LEU A 80 -4.31 14.50 -6.85
CA LEU A 80 -3.63 14.76 -5.59
C LEU A 80 -2.12 14.49 -5.71
N TYR A 81 -1.73 13.36 -6.29
CA TYR A 81 -0.34 13.00 -6.52
C TYR A 81 0.40 14.05 -7.34
N ASN A 82 -0.13 14.42 -8.50
CA ASN A 82 0.49 15.42 -9.37
C ASN A 82 0.69 16.76 -8.66
N LYS A 83 -0.30 17.20 -7.88
CA LYS A 83 -0.19 18.45 -7.13
C LYS A 83 0.90 18.39 -6.06
N ILE A 84 0.95 17.31 -5.28
CA ILE A 84 1.98 17.12 -4.26
C ILE A 84 3.36 17.01 -4.92
N TYR A 85 3.47 16.26 -6.01
CA TYR A 85 4.73 16.06 -6.72
C TYR A 85 5.32 17.37 -7.25
N ILE A 86 4.51 18.20 -7.91
CA ILE A 86 4.93 19.52 -8.42
C ILE A 86 5.41 20.42 -7.27
N GLU A 87 4.66 20.45 -6.16
CA GLU A 87 5.02 21.27 -5.00
C GLU A 87 6.33 20.83 -4.33
N TYR A 88 6.51 19.49 -4.15
CA TYR A 88 7.77 18.97 -3.59
C TYR A 88 8.95 19.20 -4.52
N THR A 89 8.78 19.02 -5.83
CA THR A 89 9.83 19.24 -6.83
C THR A 89 10.22 20.72 -6.86
N ASN A 90 9.26 21.64 -6.95
CA ASN A 90 9.52 23.07 -6.98
C ASN A 90 10.18 23.55 -5.68
N ALA A 91 9.70 23.07 -4.52
CA ALA A 91 10.32 23.40 -3.24
C ALA A 91 11.75 22.88 -3.14
N THR A 92 12.02 21.67 -3.64
CA THR A 92 13.36 21.09 -3.64
C THR A 92 14.31 21.90 -4.52
N ILE A 93 13.89 22.26 -5.71
CA ILE A 93 14.72 23.06 -6.64
C ILE A 93 14.99 24.48 -6.07
N SER A 94 13.95 25.15 -5.54
CA SER A 94 14.09 26.54 -5.03
C SER A 94 14.87 26.64 -3.73
N GLU A 95 14.83 25.60 -2.88
CA GLU A 95 15.47 25.61 -1.56
C GLU A 95 16.89 25.01 -1.57
N THR A 96 17.33 24.43 -2.69
CA THR A 96 18.70 23.89 -2.82
C THR A 96 19.72 25.03 -2.93
N LYS A 97 20.33 25.41 -1.80
CA LYS A 97 21.25 26.57 -1.72
C LYS A 97 22.70 26.27 -2.10
N ASN A 98 23.13 25.02 -2.09
CA ASN A 98 24.54 24.64 -2.30
C ASN A 98 24.67 23.45 -3.27
N ILE A 99 24.28 23.65 -4.51
CA ILE A 99 24.36 22.61 -5.58
C ILE A 99 25.80 22.06 -5.72
N ASN A 100 26.83 22.89 -5.53
CA ASN A 100 28.23 22.51 -5.66
C ASN A 100 28.72 21.51 -4.59
N LYS A 101 28.01 21.35 -3.47
CA LYS A 101 28.35 20.38 -2.41
C LYS A 101 27.57 19.07 -2.51
N ILE A 102 26.55 19.02 -3.36
CA ILE A 102 25.67 17.86 -3.50
C ILE A 102 26.16 17.04 -4.69
N ASN A 103 26.26 15.72 -4.48
CA ASN A 103 26.57 14.82 -5.57
C ASN A 103 25.43 14.80 -6.58
N LEU A 104 25.72 15.07 -7.85
CA LEU A 104 24.72 15.12 -8.93
C LEU A 104 23.86 13.84 -8.99
N GLY A 105 24.47 12.65 -8.80
CA GLY A 105 23.74 11.38 -8.79
C GLY A 105 22.77 11.26 -7.63
N GLU A 106 23.15 11.74 -6.43
CA GLU A 106 22.26 11.77 -5.27
C GLU A 106 21.10 12.74 -5.49
N TYR A 107 21.37 13.93 -6.01
CA TYR A 107 20.35 14.93 -6.30
C TYR A 107 19.32 14.43 -7.34
N THR A 108 19.81 13.81 -8.42
CA THR A 108 18.94 13.21 -9.45
C THR A 108 18.07 12.09 -8.87
N ASN A 109 18.61 11.25 -7.99
CA ASN A 109 17.84 10.19 -7.33
C ASN A 109 16.80 10.75 -6.36
N ILE A 110 17.09 11.86 -5.67
CA ILE A 110 16.12 12.53 -4.80
C ILE A 110 14.94 13.05 -5.63
N LEU A 111 15.20 13.75 -6.73
CA LEU A 111 14.15 14.30 -7.58
C LEU A 111 13.30 13.21 -8.24
N ASN A 112 13.90 12.16 -8.76
CA ASN A 112 13.19 11.14 -9.54
C ASN A 112 12.57 10.02 -8.71
N ASN A 113 13.20 9.63 -7.59
CA ASN A 113 12.78 8.45 -6.83
C ASN A 113 12.28 8.80 -5.42
N ASP A 114 12.97 9.70 -4.69
CA ASP A 114 12.60 9.94 -3.30
C ASP A 114 11.34 10.79 -3.19
N ILE A 115 11.15 11.78 -4.08
CA ILE A 115 9.90 12.56 -4.14
C ILE A 115 8.73 11.67 -4.54
N ASP A 116 8.90 10.76 -5.49
CA ASP A 116 7.87 9.79 -5.86
C ASP A 116 7.43 8.92 -4.68
N ILE A 117 8.38 8.38 -3.90
CA ILE A 117 8.09 7.59 -2.69
C ILE A 117 7.31 8.40 -1.67
N ILE A 118 7.69 9.67 -1.46
CA ILE A 118 7.00 10.58 -0.53
C ILE A 118 5.56 10.81 -1.00
N CYS A 119 5.36 11.15 -2.26
CA CYS A 119 4.05 11.43 -2.85
C CYS A 119 3.13 10.21 -2.79
N ASN A 120 3.62 9.04 -3.18
CA ASN A 120 2.87 7.77 -3.14
C ASN A 120 2.42 7.44 -1.72
N PHE A 121 3.31 7.55 -0.73
CA PHE A 121 2.97 7.30 0.67
C PHE A 121 1.86 8.23 1.16
N LEU A 122 1.98 9.53 0.90
CA LEU A 122 1.04 10.56 1.37
C LEU A 122 -0.34 10.44 0.68
N CYS A 123 -0.38 10.14 -0.61
CA CYS A 123 -1.63 9.94 -1.35
C CYS A 123 -2.38 8.68 -0.89
N ASN A 124 -1.67 7.62 -0.54
CA ASN A 124 -2.28 6.37 -0.07
C ASN A 124 -2.70 6.43 1.41
N LEU A 125 -2.18 7.36 2.19
CA LEU A 125 -2.41 7.43 3.63
C LEU A 125 -3.89 7.54 3.99
N VAL A 126 -4.67 8.33 3.24
CA VAL A 126 -6.12 8.47 3.43
C VAL A 126 -6.83 7.12 3.27
N THR A 127 -6.56 6.42 2.17
CA THR A 127 -7.18 5.11 1.89
C THR A 127 -6.82 4.10 2.99
N ARG A 128 -5.58 4.11 3.45
CA ARG A 128 -5.08 3.21 4.51
C ARG A 128 -5.73 3.45 5.87
N ILE A 129 -5.93 4.71 6.25
CA ILE A 129 -6.65 5.05 7.49
C ILE A 129 -8.08 4.53 7.43
N LEU A 130 -8.76 4.69 6.30
CA LEU A 130 -10.12 4.21 6.13
C LEU A 130 -10.21 2.67 6.13
N GLN A 131 -9.20 1.97 5.59
CA GLN A 131 -9.11 0.51 5.67
C GLN A 131 -8.94 0.02 7.12
N ILE A 132 -8.20 0.75 7.95
CA ILE A 132 -8.11 0.44 9.39
C ILE A 132 -9.48 0.60 10.06
N ILE A 133 -10.25 1.63 9.72
CA ILE A 133 -11.60 1.82 10.26
C ILE A 133 -12.52 0.68 9.79
N GLU A 134 -12.48 0.30 8.52
CA GLU A 134 -13.23 -0.84 7.97
C GLU A 134 -12.92 -2.15 8.70
N PHE A 135 -11.66 -2.38 8.99
CA PHE A 135 -11.20 -3.51 9.79
C PHE A 135 -11.92 -3.59 11.15
N PHE A 136 -11.96 -2.51 11.91
CA PHE A 136 -12.67 -2.50 13.20
C PHE A 136 -14.17 -2.71 13.06
N ILE A 137 -14.80 -2.22 12.00
CA ILE A 137 -16.24 -2.43 11.74
C ILE A 137 -16.52 -3.92 11.51
N ILE A 138 -15.68 -4.61 10.71
CA ILE A 138 -15.87 -6.04 10.43
C ILE A 138 -15.62 -6.88 11.70
N TYR A 139 -14.62 -6.51 12.52
CA TYR A 139 -14.40 -7.20 13.80
C TYR A 139 -15.58 -7.04 14.75
N ALA A 140 -16.16 -5.85 14.88
CA ALA A 140 -17.35 -5.62 15.66
C ALA A 140 -18.54 -6.47 15.17
N TYR A 141 -18.67 -6.63 13.84
CA TYR A 141 -19.66 -7.51 13.26
C TYR A 141 -19.42 -8.97 13.67
N PHE A 142 -18.20 -9.51 13.56
CA PHE A 142 -17.91 -10.89 13.92
C PHE A 142 -18.06 -11.17 15.42
N ILE A 143 -17.75 -10.21 16.31
CA ILE A 143 -18.00 -10.35 17.74
C ILE A 143 -19.50 -10.58 18.01
N SER A 144 -20.37 -9.80 17.36
CA SER A 144 -21.80 -9.88 17.56
C SER A 144 -22.45 -11.08 16.85
N PHE A 145 -21.85 -11.54 15.76
CA PHE A 145 -22.41 -12.58 14.90
C PHE A 145 -22.00 -13.99 15.34
N ASN A 146 -20.69 -14.26 15.49
CA ASN A 146 -20.18 -15.58 15.84
C ASN A 146 -18.79 -15.48 16.51
N PHE A 147 -18.76 -15.71 17.80
CA PHE A 147 -17.54 -15.56 18.60
C PHE A 147 -16.38 -16.49 18.20
N PRO A 148 -16.56 -17.77 17.84
CA PRO A 148 -15.52 -18.64 17.28
C PRO A 148 -14.89 -18.09 15.99
N ILE A 149 -15.68 -17.54 15.07
CA ILE A 149 -15.17 -16.90 13.85
C ILE A 149 -14.33 -15.67 14.22
N PHE A 150 -14.80 -14.86 15.15
CA PHE A 150 -14.02 -13.72 15.65
C PHE A 150 -12.66 -14.15 16.22
N ILE A 151 -12.63 -15.15 17.12
CA ILE A 151 -11.36 -15.63 17.71
C ILE A 151 -10.41 -16.13 16.63
N SER A 152 -10.88 -16.91 15.66
CA SER A 152 -10.04 -17.43 14.59
C SER A 152 -9.45 -16.30 13.73
N THR A 153 -10.23 -15.26 13.43
CA THR A 153 -9.73 -14.08 12.70
C THR A 153 -8.66 -13.32 13.50
N VAL A 154 -8.84 -13.18 14.81
CA VAL A 154 -7.88 -12.53 15.70
C VAL A 154 -6.55 -13.31 15.75
N ILE A 155 -6.61 -14.64 15.89
CA ILE A 155 -5.41 -15.49 15.93
C ILE A 155 -4.61 -15.34 14.62
N VAL A 156 -5.25 -15.45 13.46
CA VAL A 156 -4.60 -15.29 12.16
C VAL A 156 -4.00 -13.89 12.02
N SER A 157 -4.72 -12.88 12.45
CA SER A 157 -4.27 -11.49 12.42
C SER A 157 -3.02 -11.26 13.29
N ILE A 158 -2.97 -11.85 14.47
CA ILE A 158 -1.79 -11.77 15.35
C ILE A 158 -0.59 -12.49 14.71
N LEU A 159 -0.80 -13.66 14.12
CA LEU A 159 0.27 -14.38 13.42
C LEU A 159 0.86 -13.53 12.28
N MET A 160 0.02 -12.89 11.48
CA MET A 160 0.45 -11.99 10.41
C MET A 160 1.23 -10.80 10.95
N LEU A 161 0.78 -10.16 12.03
CA LEU A 161 1.49 -9.05 12.68
C LEU A 161 2.88 -9.47 13.16
N ILE A 162 3.01 -10.63 13.78
CA ILE A 162 4.31 -11.15 14.24
C ILE A 162 5.28 -11.32 13.05
N ILE A 163 4.79 -11.86 11.93
CA ILE A 163 5.59 -12.03 10.72
C ILE A 163 6.06 -10.66 10.21
N TYR A 164 5.17 -9.68 10.07
CA TYR A 164 5.51 -8.35 9.58
C TYR A 164 6.49 -7.61 10.48
N ILE A 165 6.32 -7.68 11.81
CA ILE A 165 7.23 -7.04 12.76
C ILE A 165 8.64 -7.65 12.65
N LYS A 166 8.75 -8.98 12.65
CA LYS A 166 10.04 -9.67 12.53
C LYS A 166 10.73 -9.42 11.20
N ALA A 167 9.95 -9.38 10.11
CA ALA A 167 10.47 -9.13 8.78
C ALA A 167 10.87 -7.67 8.54
N GLY A 168 10.18 -6.72 9.18
CA GLY A 168 10.33 -5.29 8.93
C GLY A 168 11.75 -4.78 9.12
N SER A 169 12.44 -5.20 10.18
CA SER A 169 13.83 -4.80 10.45
C SER A 169 14.83 -5.31 9.41
N LEU A 170 14.62 -6.52 8.89
CA LEU A 170 15.43 -7.10 7.83
C LEU A 170 15.23 -6.37 6.50
N VAL A 171 13.96 -6.13 6.14
CA VAL A 171 13.57 -5.39 4.94
C VAL A 171 14.16 -3.97 4.96
N GLN A 172 14.09 -3.29 6.12
CA GLN A 172 14.66 -1.95 6.28
C GLN A 172 16.16 -1.93 6.02
N LYS A 173 16.92 -2.84 6.66
CA LYS A 173 18.38 -2.94 6.47
C LYS A 173 18.76 -3.18 5.01
N LEU A 174 18.02 -4.05 4.32
CA LEU A 174 18.24 -4.32 2.89
C LEU A 174 17.88 -3.13 2.01
N ASN A 175 16.81 -2.41 2.33
CA ASN A 175 16.39 -1.23 1.58
C ASN A 175 17.43 -0.09 1.67
N ILE A 176 18.00 0.14 2.84
CA ILE A 176 19.07 1.13 3.03
C ILE A 176 20.30 0.76 2.18
N LYS A 177 20.73 -0.50 2.20
CA LYS A 177 21.85 -0.97 1.37
C LYS A 177 21.55 -0.90 -0.13
N ARG A 178 20.33 -1.26 -0.54
CA ARG A 178 19.87 -1.13 -1.92
C ARG A 178 19.95 0.31 -2.41
N LYS A 179 19.43 1.27 -1.61
CA LYS A 179 19.45 2.70 -1.95
C LYS A 179 20.88 3.24 -2.05
N SER A 180 21.77 2.92 -1.09
CA SER A 180 23.15 3.38 -1.15
C SER A 180 23.91 2.82 -2.37
N THR A 181 23.67 1.56 -2.74
CA THR A 181 24.27 0.99 -3.96
C THR A 181 23.69 1.56 -5.24
N LEU A 182 22.39 1.96 -5.24
CA LEU A 182 21.77 2.68 -6.35
C LEU A 182 22.42 4.05 -6.55
N ASP A 183 22.67 4.79 -5.45
CA ASP A 183 23.33 6.08 -5.52
C ASP A 183 24.72 5.96 -6.14
N ASN A 184 25.53 4.98 -5.68
CA ASN A 184 26.86 4.73 -6.24
C ASN A 184 26.81 4.39 -7.74
N LYS A 185 25.89 3.51 -8.15
CA LYS A 185 25.64 3.19 -9.55
C LYS A 185 25.30 4.44 -10.36
N THR A 186 24.42 5.30 -9.87
CA THR A 186 24.00 6.52 -10.56
C THR A 186 25.17 7.51 -10.68
N ILE A 187 25.98 7.65 -9.63
CA ILE A 187 27.21 8.47 -9.67
C ILE A 187 28.17 7.98 -10.77
N MET A 188 28.41 6.67 -10.83
CA MET A 188 29.31 6.09 -11.84
C MET A 188 28.73 6.19 -13.25
N LEU A 189 27.39 6.10 -13.39
CA LEU A 189 26.73 6.32 -14.68
C LEU A 189 26.95 7.75 -15.19
N HIS A 190 26.80 8.75 -14.33
CA HIS A 190 27.06 10.15 -14.69
C HIS A 190 28.54 10.40 -15.06
N LYS A 191 29.48 9.79 -14.32
CA LYS A 191 30.90 9.86 -14.64
C LYS A 191 31.20 9.20 -15.99
N LEU A 192 30.60 8.04 -16.27
CA LEU A 192 30.73 7.34 -17.53
C LEU A 192 30.22 8.22 -18.70
N TYR A 193 29.00 8.76 -18.54
CA TYR A 193 28.41 9.64 -19.55
C TYR A 193 29.26 10.87 -19.84
N SER A 194 29.76 11.56 -18.79
CA SER A 194 30.64 12.74 -18.96
C SER A 194 31.97 12.39 -19.60
N SER A 195 32.52 11.19 -19.35
CA SER A 195 33.77 10.73 -19.96
C SER A 195 33.61 10.35 -21.43
N LEU A 196 32.47 9.77 -21.79
CA LEU A 196 32.08 9.50 -23.17
C LEU A 196 31.91 10.79 -23.97
N ALA A 197 31.16 11.76 -23.39
CA ALA A 197 30.93 13.06 -24.03
C ALA A 197 32.23 13.85 -24.28
N ASN A 198 33.20 13.75 -23.38
CA ASN A 198 34.47 14.49 -23.43
C ASN A 198 35.63 13.68 -24.09
N LYS A 199 35.36 12.50 -24.68
CA LYS A 199 36.36 11.62 -25.33
C LYS A 199 37.61 11.38 -24.48
N LYS A 200 37.46 11.19 -23.16
CA LYS A 200 38.58 10.99 -22.24
C LYS A 200 39.20 9.58 -22.41
N ASN A 201 40.51 9.47 -22.32
CA ASN A 201 41.27 8.21 -22.48
C ASN A 201 41.01 7.15 -21.39
N ASN A 202 40.19 7.43 -20.36
CA ASN A 202 39.98 6.56 -19.19
C ASN A 202 38.63 5.86 -19.18
N ILE A 203 37.95 5.72 -20.31
CA ILE A 203 36.60 5.16 -20.42
C ILE A 203 36.54 3.72 -19.88
N ASN A 204 37.51 2.88 -20.20
CA ASN A 204 37.54 1.47 -19.79
C ASN A 204 37.62 1.29 -18.27
N SER A 205 38.38 2.12 -17.56
CA SER A 205 38.48 2.06 -16.10
C SER A 205 37.19 2.49 -15.43
N ILE A 206 36.51 3.53 -15.94
CA ILE A 206 35.22 4.02 -15.43
C ILE A 206 34.13 2.98 -15.72
N MET A 207 34.14 2.33 -16.88
CA MET A 207 33.23 1.25 -17.24
C MET A 207 33.34 0.05 -16.28
N ASN A 208 34.60 -0.33 -15.94
CA ASN A 208 34.83 -1.41 -14.96
C ASN A 208 34.30 -1.06 -13.56
N LEU A 209 34.43 0.19 -13.10
CA LEU A 209 33.88 0.67 -11.84
C LEU A 209 32.37 0.69 -11.90
N PHE A 210 31.77 1.20 -12.98
CA PHE A 210 30.33 1.15 -13.18
C PHE A 210 29.78 -0.28 -13.14
N ASN A 211 30.43 -1.22 -13.81
CA ASN A 211 30.01 -2.62 -13.81
C ASN A 211 30.09 -3.25 -12.42
N LYS A 212 31.10 -2.90 -11.62
CA LYS A 212 31.20 -3.33 -10.20
C LYS A 212 30.05 -2.81 -9.36
N ASP A 213 29.75 -1.51 -9.45
CA ASP A 213 28.66 -0.89 -8.70
C ASP A 213 27.28 -1.37 -9.16
N ASN A 214 27.12 -1.57 -10.47
CA ASN A 214 25.89 -2.16 -11.02
C ASN A 214 25.67 -3.60 -10.53
N LYS A 215 26.71 -4.45 -10.52
CA LYS A 215 26.62 -5.80 -9.94
C LYS A 215 26.25 -5.75 -8.44
N SER A 216 26.85 -4.82 -7.70
CA SER A 216 26.52 -4.62 -6.28
C SER A 216 25.06 -4.23 -6.07
N TYR A 217 24.56 -3.25 -6.84
CA TYR A 217 23.15 -2.87 -6.82
C TYR A 217 22.23 -4.03 -7.16
N LEU A 218 22.48 -4.75 -8.25
CA LEU A 218 21.66 -5.89 -8.67
C LEU A 218 21.60 -6.98 -7.58
N LYS A 219 22.74 -7.26 -6.90
CA LYS A 219 22.79 -8.22 -5.79
C LYS A 219 21.86 -7.82 -4.62
N TYR A 220 21.91 -6.56 -4.18
CA TYR A 220 21.07 -6.09 -3.08
C TYR A 220 19.62 -5.90 -3.49
N ASN A 221 19.36 -5.47 -4.72
CA ASN A 221 18.00 -5.37 -5.27
C ASN A 221 17.34 -6.76 -5.39
N HIS A 222 18.08 -7.76 -5.87
CA HIS A 222 17.59 -9.14 -5.92
C HIS A 222 17.29 -9.67 -4.52
N LYS A 223 18.22 -9.53 -3.56
CA LYS A 223 17.99 -9.95 -2.16
C LYS A 223 16.75 -9.29 -1.56
N TYR A 224 16.61 -7.98 -1.76
CA TYR A 224 15.45 -7.23 -1.26
C TYR A 224 14.14 -7.77 -1.83
N ASN A 225 14.06 -7.95 -3.15
CA ASN A 225 12.85 -8.42 -3.81
C ASN A 225 12.51 -9.87 -3.43
N VAL A 226 13.49 -10.77 -3.37
CA VAL A 226 13.25 -12.19 -2.99
C VAL A 226 12.72 -12.29 -1.57
N ILE A 227 13.27 -11.52 -0.63
CA ILE A 227 12.81 -11.56 0.77
C ILE A 227 11.41 -10.97 0.90
N ILE A 228 11.10 -9.87 0.24
CA ILE A 228 9.74 -9.29 0.25
C ILE A 228 8.75 -10.26 -0.34
N GLN A 229 9.05 -10.84 -1.52
CA GLN A 229 8.15 -11.80 -2.15
C GLN A 229 7.96 -13.06 -1.28
N GLY A 230 9.03 -13.55 -0.65
CA GLY A 230 8.94 -14.66 0.29
C GLY A 230 8.00 -14.39 1.47
N ILE A 231 8.06 -13.19 2.04
CA ILE A 231 7.15 -12.77 3.12
C ILE A 231 5.71 -12.69 2.61
N ILE A 232 5.49 -12.09 1.43
CA ILE A 232 4.15 -11.97 0.82
C ILE A 232 3.55 -13.36 0.60
N TYR A 233 4.28 -14.29 -0.04
CA TYR A 233 3.77 -15.64 -0.29
C TYR A 233 3.52 -16.45 0.99
N LEU A 234 4.34 -16.27 2.02
CA LEU A 234 4.10 -16.91 3.32
C LEU A 234 2.80 -16.40 3.95
N VAL A 235 2.57 -15.10 3.91
CA VAL A 235 1.34 -14.48 4.43
C VAL A 235 0.12 -14.92 3.61
N LEU A 236 0.21 -14.91 2.27
CA LEU A 236 -0.86 -15.40 1.40
C LEU A 236 -1.19 -16.88 1.67
N GLY A 237 -0.20 -17.72 1.92
CA GLY A 237 -0.41 -19.11 2.29
C GLY A 237 -1.21 -19.26 3.60
N ILE A 238 -0.88 -18.46 4.63
CA ILE A 238 -1.64 -18.44 5.90
C ILE A 238 -3.08 -17.99 5.66
N ILE A 239 -3.27 -16.95 4.84
CA ILE A 239 -4.58 -16.44 4.46
C ILE A 239 -5.42 -17.53 3.80
N GLU A 240 -4.89 -18.22 2.80
CA GLU A 240 -5.63 -19.25 2.07
C GLU A 240 -6.04 -20.41 2.99
N VAL A 241 -5.11 -20.93 3.79
CA VAL A 241 -5.40 -22.04 4.71
C VAL A 241 -6.49 -21.63 5.73
N SER A 242 -6.39 -20.43 6.29
CA SER A 242 -7.37 -19.94 7.26
C SER A 242 -8.72 -19.65 6.62
N ARG A 243 -8.76 -19.21 5.37
CA ARG A 243 -9.98 -18.99 4.59
C ARG A 243 -10.77 -20.30 4.42
N TYR A 244 -10.11 -21.38 3.99
CA TYR A 244 -10.75 -22.66 3.86
C TYR A 244 -11.26 -23.20 5.20
N ALA A 245 -10.49 -23.07 6.28
CA ALA A 245 -10.92 -23.51 7.60
C ALA A 245 -12.22 -22.81 8.05
N ILE A 246 -12.34 -21.48 7.81
CA ILE A 246 -13.55 -20.73 8.17
C ILE A 246 -14.74 -21.09 7.28
N ILE A 247 -14.52 -21.33 5.98
CA ILE A 247 -15.61 -21.79 5.09
C ILE A 247 -16.12 -23.16 5.57
N PHE A 248 -15.26 -24.13 5.89
CA PHE A 248 -15.67 -25.42 6.42
C PHE A 248 -16.49 -25.26 7.72
N TYR A 249 -16.05 -24.38 8.61
CA TYR A 249 -16.80 -24.09 9.83
C TYR A 249 -18.17 -23.43 9.55
N ALA A 250 -18.24 -22.51 8.59
CA ALA A 250 -19.49 -21.89 8.18
C ALA A 250 -20.47 -22.90 7.55
N ILE A 251 -19.97 -23.84 6.72
CA ILE A 251 -20.79 -24.94 6.17
C ILE A 251 -21.33 -25.82 7.30
N TYR A 252 -20.51 -26.13 8.30
CA TYR A 252 -20.98 -26.87 9.48
C TYR A 252 -22.09 -26.10 10.21
N LEU A 253 -21.98 -24.79 10.41
CA LEU A 253 -23.02 -23.98 11.05
C LEU A 253 -24.33 -23.98 10.25
N VAL A 254 -24.28 -23.99 8.93
CA VAL A 254 -25.46 -24.14 8.07
C VAL A 254 -26.09 -25.53 8.24
N SER A 255 -25.27 -26.58 8.27
CA SER A 255 -25.77 -27.96 8.39
C SER A 255 -26.52 -28.24 9.68
N ILE A 256 -26.20 -27.49 10.76
CA ILE A 256 -26.92 -27.56 12.05
C ILE A 256 -28.03 -26.52 12.18
N GLY A 257 -28.31 -25.73 11.12
CA GLY A 257 -29.39 -24.75 11.08
C GLY A 257 -29.10 -23.46 11.87
N ASN A 258 -27.85 -23.19 12.28
CA ASN A 258 -27.51 -22.02 13.07
C ASN A 258 -27.38 -20.73 12.25
N ILE A 259 -27.10 -20.84 10.96
CA ILE A 259 -27.00 -19.71 10.05
C ILE A 259 -27.62 -20.06 8.68
N GLU A 260 -28.03 -19.03 7.95
CA GLU A 260 -28.56 -19.17 6.60
C GLU A 260 -27.43 -19.44 5.60
N ILE A 261 -27.73 -20.14 4.50
CA ILE A 261 -26.74 -20.54 3.49
C ILE A 261 -26.04 -19.32 2.86
N GLY A 262 -26.77 -18.24 2.59
CA GLY A 262 -26.19 -17.00 2.04
C GLY A 262 -25.17 -16.36 2.97
N THR A 263 -25.25 -16.61 4.27
CA THR A 263 -24.32 -16.06 5.26
C THR A 263 -22.88 -16.60 5.10
N ILE A 264 -22.69 -17.78 4.47
CA ILE A 264 -21.36 -18.30 4.13
C ILE A 264 -20.62 -17.31 3.26
N LEU A 265 -21.29 -16.74 2.24
CA LEU A 265 -20.68 -15.77 1.34
C LEU A 265 -20.34 -14.45 2.04
N LEU A 266 -21.19 -14.02 2.99
CA LEU A 266 -20.92 -12.84 3.79
C LEU A 266 -19.68 -13.04 4.69
N ILE A 267 -19.59 -14.18 5.38
CA ILE A 267 -18.44 -14.54 6.21
C ILE A 267 -17.17 -14.59 5.35
N TYR A 268 -17.22 -15.27 4.20
CA TYR A 268 -16.10 -15.33 3.26
C TYR A 268 -15.63 -13.95 2.85
N SER A 269 -16.55 -13.09 2.40
CA SER A 269 -16.23 -11.75 1.90
C SER A 269 -15.66 -10.84 2.98
N TYR A 270 -16.19 -10.89 4.19
CA TYR A 270 -15.70 -10.09 5.30
C TYR A 270 -14.37 -10.61 5.84
N TYR A 271 -14.21 -11.92 5.89
CA TYR A 271 -12.93 -12.52 6.27
C TYR A 271 -11.83 -12.16 5.28
N ASP A 272 -12.09 -12.28 3.98
CA ASP A 272 -11.15 -11.86 2.93
C ASP A 272 -10.73 -10.39 3.06
N LYS A 273 -11.67 -9.51 3.39
CA LYS A 273 -11.37 -8.09 3.63
C LYS A 273 -10.51 -7.86 4.87
N ILE A 274 -10.74 -8.58 5.96
CA ILE A 274 -9.86 -8.49 7.13
C ILE A 274 -8.43 -8.85 6.73
N LEU A 275 -8.26 -9.94 6.01
CA LEU A 275 -6.94 -10.44 5.64
C LEU A 275 -6.22 -9.53 4.66
N THR A 276 -6.92 -9.03 3.64
CA THR A 276 -6.36 -8.05 2.69
C THR A 276 -6.01 -6.73 3.38
N ASN A 277 -6.81 -6.27 4.33
CA ASN A 277 -6.49 -5.10 5.13
C ASN A 277 -5.27 -5.33 6.04
N PHE A 278 -5.06 -6.55 6.55
CA PHE A 278 -3.83 -6.91 7.27
C PHE A 278 -2.59 -6.91 6.38
N GLU A 279 -2.68 -7.39 5.15
CA GLU A 279 -1.61 -7.28 4.16
C GLU A 279 -1.22 -5.81 3.93
N VAL A 280 -2.22 -4.94 3.79
CA VAL A 280 -2.00 -3.48 3.67
C VAL A 280 -1.31 -2.91 4.90
N LEU A 281 -1.68 -3.32 6.13
CA LEU A 281 -0.99 -2.90 7.36
C LEU A 281 0.49 -3.30 7.37
N GLY A 282 0.81 -4.49 6.85
CA GLY A 282 2.19 -4.95 6.69
C GLY A 282 2.99 -4.07 5.73
N THR A 283 2.40 -3.72 4.58
CA THR A 283 3.05 -2.84 3.60
C THR A 283 3.20 -1.40 4.12
N ILE A 284 2.27 -0.90 4.95
CA ILE A 284 2.37 0.44 5.56
C ILE A 284 3.70 0.60 6.31
N THR A 285 4.13 -0.41 7.05
CA THR A 285 5.38 -0.33 7.83
C THR A 285 6.60 -0.16 6.93
N ALA A 286 6.68 -0.94 5.85
CA ALA A 286 7.76 -0.85 4.87
C ALA A 286 7.73 0.48 4.10
N ASP A 287 6.55 0.93 3.70
CA ASP A 287 6.36 2.19 2.99
C ASP A 287 6.66 3.39 3.89
N TYR A 288 6.27 3.35 5.16
CA TYR A 288 6.61 4.38 6.15
C TYR A 288 8.13 4.49 6.37
N GLN A 289 8.82 3.35 6.44
CA GLN A 289 10.30 3.35 6.54
C GLN A 289 10.92 3.95 5.27
N SER A 290 10.44 3.57 4.09
CA SER A 290 10.92 4.12 2.82
C SER A 290 10.64 5.62 2.71
N PHE A 291 9.46 6.06 3.13
CA PHE A 291 9.07 7.47 3.25
C PHE A 291 10.02 8.24 4.17
N ASN A 292 10.30 7.73 5.37
CA ASN A 292 11.19 8.41 6.32
C ASN A 292 12.62 8.53 5.78
N VAL A 293 13.15 7.48 5.16
CA VAL A 293 14.49 7.53 4.54
C VAL A 293 14.53 8.57 3.42
N SER A 294 13.52 8.57 2.55
CA SER A 294 13.44 9.54 1.43
C SER A 294 13.25 10.97 1.93
N LEU A 295 12.39 11.17 2.94
CA LEU A 295 12.18 12.48 3.55
C LEU A 295 13.44 13.03 4.22
N ASN A 296 14.19 12.19 4.94
CA ASN A 296 15.44 12.58 5.57
C ASN A 296 16.51 12.97 4.55
N ARG A 297 16.58 12.27 3.40
CA ARG A 297 17.49 12.64 2.30
C ARG A 297 17.11 13.97 1.68
N LEU A 298 15.82 14.16 1.40
CA LEU A 298 15.29 15.43 0.88
C LEU A 298 15.57 16.59 1.82
N ASN A 299 15.33 16.43 3.14
CA ASN A 299 15.59 17.47 4.14
C ASN A 299 17.08 17.84 4.25
N LYS A 300 18.00 16.89 4.09
CA LYS A 300 19.44 17.16 4.06
C LYS A 300 19.83 18.08 2.90
N VAL A 301 19.21 17.90 1.73
CA VAL A 301 19.52 18.66 0.52
C VAL A 301 18.88 20.07 0.58
N THR A 302 17.68 20.18 1.13
CA THR A 302 16.98 21.45 1.28
C THR A 302 17.40 22.23 2.52
N MET A 303 18.34 21.72 3.36
CA MET A 303 18.73 22.29 4.66
C MET A 303 17.53 22.62 5.57
N ARG A 304 16.42 21.99 5.41
CA ARG A 304 15.34 22.04 6.38
C ARG A 304 15.79 21.24 7.59
N GLU A 305 16.21 21.92 8.64
CA GLU A 305 16.42 21.28 9.93
C GLU A 305 15.21 20.42 10.26
N VAL A 306 15.47 19.16 10.55
CA VAL A 306 14.47 18.28 11.13
C VAL A 306 14.11 18.91 12.47
N ILE A 307 13.07 19.74 12.50
CA ILE A 307 12.39 20.06 13.75
C ILE A 307 11.64 18.77 14.13
N ALA A 308 12.43 17.80 14.59
CA ALA A 308 11.96 16.68 15.37
C ALA A 308 12.15 17.11 16.83
N LYS A 309 11.12 17.71 17.37
CA LYS A 309 10.85 17.75 18.80
C LYS A 309 9.48 17.16 19.06
#